data_cd9bd8d601be8e1a3d53001a36fea4c7
#
_entry.id   cd9bd8d601be8e1a3d53001a36fea4c7
#
_cell.length_a   1.000
_cell.length_b   1.000
_cell.length_c   1.000
_cell.angle_alpha   90.00
_cell.angle_beta   90.00
_cell.angle_gamma   90.00
#
_symmetry.space_group_name_H-M   'P 1'
#
loop_
_entity.id
_entity.type
_entity.pdbx_description
1 polymer ?
#
loop_
_entity_poly.entity_id
_entity_poly.type
_entity_poly.pdbx_seq_one_letter_code
_entity_poly.pdbx_strand_id
1 'polypeptide(L)'
;MRKTDIWIGVLCCFLLIACDGKKQKSLSVNDDNKSLTFTLPEVPIMLQSPEDRLNFMVQHYWDHFNFKDTAYIHVPDITEQALVDYMDLLNRVPSSLSDSCLIRIMQQASQEKKMWH
;
A
#
# COMPACT_ATOMS: atom_id res chain seq x y z
N MET A 1 21.85 27.41 -34.53
CA MET A 1 22.33 26.03 -34.36
C MET A 1 22.69 25.66 -32.95
N ARG A 2 23.22 26.56 -32.19
CA ARG A 2 23.66 26.30 -30.80
C ARG A 2 22.52 26.25 -29.80
N LYS A 3 21.34 26.70 -30.14
CA LYS A 3 20.14 26.66 -29.30
C LYS A 3 19.54 25.25 -29.18
N THR A 4 19.78 24.38 -30.13
CA THR A 4 19.31 23.00 -30.11
C THR A 4 20.10 22.12 -29.14
N ASP A 5 21.39 22.40 -28.96
CA ASP A 5 22.24 21.65 -28.03
C ASP A 5 21.89 21.93 -26.57
N ILE A 6 21.49 23.14 -26.25
CA ILE A 6 21.03 23.54 -24.92
C ILE A 6 19.69 22.85 -24.57
N TRP A 7 18.82 22.71 -25.55
CA TRP A 7 17.54 22.03 -25.39
C TRP A 7 17.70 20.54 -25.10
N ILE A 8 18.63 19.90 -25.79
CA ILE A 8 18.96 18.48 -25.58
C ILE A 8 19.54 18.27 -24.19
N GLY A 9 20.39 19.16 -23.70
CA GLY A 9 20.92 19.12 -22.35
C GLY A 9 19.85 19.27 -21.27
N VAL A 10 18.90 20.17 -21.45
CA VAL A 10 17.79 20.37 -20.54
C VAL A 10 16.85 19.15 -20.54
N LEU A 11 16.61 18.56 -21.69
CA LEU A 11 15.78 17.37 -21.82
C LEU A 11 16.41 16.16 -21.11
N CYS A 12 17.72 15.98 -21.19
CA CYS A 12 18.45 14.93 -20.47
C CYS A 12 18.36 15.09 -18.97
N CYS A 13 18.39 16.32 -18.45
CA CYS A 13 18.23 16.59 -17.01
C CYS A 13 16.83 16.22 -16.53
N PHE A 14 15.79 16.42 -17.32
CA PHE A 14 14.43 16.00 -16.98
C PHE A 14 14.26 14.47 -16.92
N LEU A 15 14.94 13.75 -17.79
CA LEU A 15 14.88 12.29 -17.79
C LEU A 15 15.57 11.68 -16.57
N LEU A 16 16.57 12.31 -16.01
CA LEU A 16 17.27 11.84 -14.81
C LEU A 16 16.42 11.97 -13.54
N ILE A 17 15.54 12.95 -13.49
CA ILE A 17 14.62 13.15 -12.35
C ILE A 17 13.50 12.10 -12.33
N ALA A 18 13.10 11.58 -13.49
CA ALA A 18 12.07 10.56 -13.60
C ALA A 18 12.50 9.16 -13.11
N CYS A 19 13.79 8.92 -12.90
CA CYS A 19 14.32 7.65 -12.41
C CYS A 19 14.24 7.46 -10.88
N ASP A 20 13.88 8.50 -10.12
CA ASP A 20 13.75 8.44 -8.65
C ASP A 20 12.40 7.87 -8.17
N GLY A 21 11.59 7.36 -9.08
CA GLY A 21 10.22 6.88 -8.79
C GLY A 21 10.11 5.52 -8.11
N LYS A 22 11.20 4.90 -7.67
CA LYS A 22 11.18 3.59 -7.00
C LYS A 22 11.16 3.72 -5.48
N LYS A 23 10.33 4.58 -4.94
CA LYS A 23 10.11 4.62 -3.49
C LYS A 23 8.97 3.70 -3.13
N GLN A 24 9.24 2.74 -2.24
CA GLN A 24 8.20 1.97 -1.57
C GLN A 24 7.19 2.94 -0.95
N LYS A 25 5.92 2.76 -1.28
CA LYS A 25 4.83 3.50 -0.63
C LYS A 25 4.77 3.07 0.84
N SER A 26 5.41 3.81 1.71
CA SER A 26 5.14 3.74 3.14
C SER A 26 4.32 4.97 3.53
N LEU A 27 3.12 4.73 4.06
CA LEU A 27 2.32 5.78 4.65
C LEU A 27 2.78 5.99 6.09
N SER A 28 3.40 7.14 6.38
CA SER A 28 3.80 7.49 7.73
C SER A 28 3.21 8.84 8.12
N VAL A 29 2.53 8.88 9.24
CA VAL A 29 2.08 10.11 9.87
C VAL A 29 2.83 10.26 11.20
N ASN A 30 3.53 11.36 11.35
CA ASN A 30 4.22 11.69 12.59
C ASN A 30 3.25 12.45 13.49
N ASP A 31 2.78 11.80 14.54
CA ASP A 31 2.11 12.47 15.63
C ASP A 31 2.99 12.38 16.89
N ASP A 32 3.09 13.44 17.58
CA ASP A 32 3.93 13.91 18.69
C ASP A 32 4.71 12.90 19.57
N ASN A 33 4.85 11.62 19.24
CA ASN A 33 5.79 10.67 19.88
C ASN A 33 5.68 9.23 19.39
N LYS A 34 4.72 8.90 18.54
CA LYS A 34 4.59 7.53 18.00
C LYS A 34 4.31 7.62 16.49
N SER A 35 5.31 7.31 15.69
CA SER A 35 5.09 7.18 14.26
C SER A 35 4.22 5.95 14.00
N LEU A 36 2.97 6.17 13.62
CA LEU A 36 2.10 5.11 13.11
C LEU A 36 2.46 4.88 11.66
N THR A 37 2.81 3.65 11.33
CA THR A 37 3.15 3.26 9.97
C THR A 37 2.33 2.07 9.54
N PHE A 38 1.85 2.10 8.31
CA PHE A 38 1.27 0.93 7.67
C PHE A 38 2.32 0.29 6.78
N THR A 39 2.70 -0.94 7.09
CA THR A 39 3.73 -1.68 6.36
C THR A 39 3.08 -2.80 5.54
N LEU A 40 3.36 -2.81 4.24
CA LEU A 40 2.91 -3.87 3.35
C LEU A 40 3.75 -5.15 3.55
N PRO A 41 3.18 -6.35 3.31
CA PRO A 41 3.94 -7.59 3.36
C PRO A 41 4.97 -7.65 2.24
N GLU A 42 6.09 -8.29 2.50
CA GLU A 42 7.11 -8.56 1.49
C GLU A 42 6.68 -9.76 0.65
N VAL A 43 6.62 -9.57 -0.66
CA VAL A 43 6.32 -10.64 -1.61
C VAL A 43 7.55 -11.53 -1.77
N PRO A 44 7.43 -12.87 -1.57
CA PRO A 44 8.56 -13.78 -1.74
C PRO A 44 9.14 -13.73 -3.15
N ILE A 45 10.47 -13.76 -3.25
CA ILE A 45 11.20 -13.72 -4.53
C ILE A 45 10.85 -14.94 -5.41
N MET A 46 10.42 -16.04 -4.79
CA MET A 46 10.03 -17.26 -5.49
C MET A 46 8.76 -17.08 -6.34
N LEU A 47 7.92 -16.12 -6.00
CA LEU A 47 6.72 -15.80 -6.78
C LEU A 47 7.10 -14.89 -7.95
N GLN A 48 7.28 -15.48 -9.11
CA GLN A 48 7.70 -14.76 -10.32
C GLN A 48 6.54 -14.28 -11.19
N SER A 49 5.40 -14.97 -11.13
CA SER A 49 4.21 -14.58 -11.86
C SER A 49 3.57 -13.33 -11.25
N PRO A 50 3.18 -12.32 -12.06
CA PRO A 50 2.46 -11.15 -11.57
C PRO A 50 1.16 -11.51 -10.87
N GLU A 51 0.47 -12.53 -11.34
CA GLU A 51 -0.78 -13.03 -10.75
C GLU A 51 -0.55 -13.62 -9.36
N ASP A 52 0.46 -14.49 -9.20
CA ASP A 52 0.81 -15.08 -7.91
C ASP A 52 1.24 -14.02 -6.89
N ARG A 53 1.98 -13.02 -7.34
CA ARG A 53 2.39 -11.89 -6.50
C ARG A 53 1.20 -11.06 -6.04
N LEU A 54 0.25 -10.81 -6.93
CA LEU A 54 -0.99 -10.08 -6.61
C LEU A 54 -1.85 -10.88 -5.62
N ASN A 55 -2.03 -12.17 -5.86
CA ASN A 55 -2.78 -13.05 -4.98
C ASN A 55 -2.16 -13.11 -3.58
N PHE A 56 -0.85 -13.21 -3.50
CA PHE A 56 -0.12 -13.14 -2.23
C PHE A 56 -0.36 -11.80 -1.52
N MET A 57 -0.25 -10.69 -2.25
CA MET A 57 -0.43 -9.35 -1.68
C MET A 57 -1.82 -9.19 -1.06
N VAL A 58 -2.90 -9.58 -1.75
CA VAL A 58 -4.26 -9.44 -1.20
C VAL A 58 -4.53 -10.37 -0.03
N GLN A 59 -3.92 -11.56 0.00
CA GLN A 59 -4.07 -12.51 1.10
C GLN A 59 -3.34 -12.06 2.37
N HIS A 60 -2.23 -11.36 2.25
CA HIS A 60 -1.35 -10.98 3.35
C HIS A 60 -1.31 -9.47 3.61
N TYR A 61 -2.14 -8.69 2.92
CA TYR A 61 -2.13 -7.22 2.96
C TYR A 61 -2.20 -6.66 4.39
N TRP A 62 -3.01 -7.26 5.25
CA TRP A 62 -3.28 -6.79 6.61
C TRP A 62 -2.46 -7.52 7.68
N ASP A 63 -1.52 -8.38 7.32
CA ASP A 63 -0.76 -9.19 8.28
C ASP A 63 0.04 -8.35 9.28
N HIS A 64 0.53 -7.19 8.85
CA HIS A 64 1.29 -6.26 9.70
C HIS A 64 0.41 -5.19 10.36
N PHE A 65 -0.89 -5.20 10.10
CA PHE A 65 -1.81 -4.25 10.72
C PHE A 65 -2.29 -4.77 12.08
N ASN A 66 -2.08 -3.95 13.11
CA ASN A 66 -2.53 -4.29 14.45
C ASN A 66 -3.95 -3.75 14.69
N PHE A 67 -4.95 -4.59 14.53
CA PHE A 67 -6.36 -4.26 14.77
C PHE A 67 -6.65 -3.86 16.22
N LYS A 68 -5.77 -4.22 17.17
CA LYS A 68 -5.91 -3.89 18.60
C LYS A 68 -5.38 -2.50 18.93
N ASP A 69 -4.60 -1.90 18.06
CA ASP A 69 -4.02 -0.58 18.29
C ASP A 69 -5.05 0.51 18.00
N THR A 70 -5.66 1.01 19.07
CA THR A 70 -6.69 2.07 18.99
C THR A 70 -6.15 3.42 18.52
N ALA A 71 -4.83 3.60 18.46
CA ALA A 71 -4.22 4.83 17.94
C ALA A 71 -4.57 5.07 16.48
N TYR A 72 -4.78 4.01 15.68
CA TYR A 72 -5.21 4.15 14.28
C TYR A 72 -6.60 4.79 14.11
N ILE A 73 -7.44 4.73 15.12
CA ILE A 73 -8.77 5.39 15.11
C ILE A 73 -8.63 6.91 15.00
N HIS A 74 -7.55 7.46 15.56
CA HIS A 74 -7.29 8.89 15.56
C HIS A 74 -6.49 9.38 14.35
N VAL A 75 -6.08 8.45 13.48
CA VAL A 75 -5.32 8.75 12.25
C VAL A 75 -6.02 8.07 11.06
N PRO A 76 -7.20 8.56 10.68
CA PRO A 76 -8.00 7.94 9.62
C PRO A 76 -7.27 7.95 8.27
N ASP A 77 -6.42 8.93 8.00
CA ASP A 77 -5.68 9.04 6.74
C ASP A 77 -4.89 7.78 6.39
N ILE A 78 -4.30 7.11 7.39
CA ILE A 78 -3.56 5.87 7.18
C ILE A 78 -4.52 4.71 6.86
N THR A 79 -5.54 4.52 7.68
CA THR A 79 -6.47 3.39 7.54
C THR A 79 -7.36 3.53 6.33
N GLU A 80 -7.85 4.73 6.04
CA GLU A 80 -8.69 5.00 4.87
C GLU A 80 -7.90 4.79 3.58
N GLN A 81 -6.68 5.32 3.49
CA GLN A 81 -5.84 5.12 2.32
C GLN A 81 -5.48 3.65 2.12
N ALA A 82 -5.12 2.95 3.19
CA ALA A 82 -4.82 1.52 3.14
C ALA A 82 -6.03 0.71 2.67
N LEU A 83 -7.23 1.06 3.12
CA LEU A 83 -8.46 0.41 2.69
C LEU A 83 -8.77 0.65 1.21
N VAL A 84 -8.61 1.89 0.75
CA VAL A 84 -8.81 2.24 -0.67
C VAL A 84 -7.84 1.47 -1.56
N ASP A 85 -6.57 1.42 -1.20
CA ASP A 85 -5.55 0.67 -1.95
C ASP A 85 -5.86 -0.83 -1.96
N TYR A 86 -6.34 -1.37 -0.82
CA TYR A 86 -6.75 -2.76 -0.71
C TYR A 86 -7.95 -3.09 -1.61
N MET A 87 -8.96 -2.24 -1.63
CA MET A 87 -10.13 -2.41 -2.49
C MET A 87 -9.75 -2.39 -3.97
N ASP A 88 -8.79 -1.55 -4.36
CA ASP A 88 -8.28 -1.53 -5.74
C ASP A 88 -7.57 -2.86 -6.09
N LEU A 89 -6.78 -3.42 -5.17
CA LEU A 89 -6.15 -4.73 -5.37
C LEU A 89 -7.20 -5.86 -5.48
N LEU A 90 -8.25 -5.84 -4.67
CA LEU A 90 -9.31 -6.84 -4.70
C LEU A 90 -10.06 -6.85 -6.04
N ASN A 91 -10.16 -5.71 -6.71
CA ASN A 91 -10.78 -5.63 -8.03
C ASN A 91 -9.94 -6.29 -9.15
N ARG A 92 -8.68 -6.58 -8.87
CA ARG A 92 -7.74 -7.18 -9.84
C ARG A 92 -7.59 -8.69 -9.69
N VAL A 93 -8.17 -9.27 -8.65
CA VAL A 93 -8.11 -10.72 -8.39
C VAL A 93 -9.46 -11.37 -8.69
N PRO A 94 -9.51 -12.74 -8.86
CA PRO A 94 -10.78 -13.43 -9.03
C PRO A 94 -11.74 -13.17 -7.88
N SER A 95 -13.04 -13.09 -8.15
CA SER A 95 -14.09 -12.77 -7.17
C SER A 95 -14.10 -13.73 -5.98
N SER A 96 -13.85 -15.02 -6.21
CA SER A 96 -13.78 -16.02 -5.12
C SER A 96 -12.68 -15.72 -4.11
N LEU A 97 -11.51 -15.26 -4.57
CA LEU A 97 -10.42 -14.84 -3.70
C LEU A 97 -10.75 -13.52 -3.00
N SER A 98 -11.30 -12.57 -3.74
CA SER A 98 -11.74 -11.28 -3.20
C SER A 98 -12.74 -11.46 -2.05
N ASP A 99 -13.77 -12.27 -2.25
CA ASP A 99 -14.79 -12.56 -1.23
C ASP A 99 -14.19 -13.22 0.01
N SER A 100 -13.30 -14.19 -0.17
CA SER A 100 -12.63 -14.86 0.94
C SER A 100 -11.78 -13.90 1.76
N CYS A 101 -11.05 -13.00 1.10
CA CYS A 101 -10.23 -11.98 1.74
C CYS A 101 -11.09 -10.96 2.51
N LEU A 102 -12.21 -10.52 1.94
CA LEU A 102 -13.14 -9.61 2.60
C LEU A 102 -13.76 -10.22 3.84
N ILE A 103 -14.21 -11.47 3.76
CA ILE A 103 -14.77 -12.19 4.91
C ILE A 103 -13.73 -12.28 6.03
N ARG A 104 -12.49 -12.62 5.69
CA ARG A 104 -11.40 -12.71 6.66
C ARG A 104 -11.12 -11.38 7.37
N ILE A 105 -11.02 -10.28 6.61
CA ILE A 105 -10.77 -8.96 7.21
C ILE A 105 -11.94 -8.50 8.09
N MET A 106 -13.17 -8.76 7.67
CA MET A 106 -14.36 -8.46 8.47
C MET A 106 -14.39 -9.24 9.78
N GLN A 107 -14.00 -10.51 9.76
CA GLN A 107 -13.88 -11.34 10.96
C GLN A 107 -12.82 -10.80 11.92
N GLN A 108 -11.66 -10.43 11.41
CA GLN A 108 -10.58 -9.85 12.22
C GLN A 108 -11.01 -8.51 12.85
N ALA A 109 -11.61 -7.64 12.07
CA ALA A 109 -12.07 -6.34 12.55
C ALA A 109 -13.22 -6.47 13.57
N SER A 110 -14.12 -7.43 13.40
CA SER A 110 -15.26 -7.63 14.30
C SER A 110 -14.88 -8.15 15.68
N GLN A 111 -13.73 -8.79 15.80
CA GLN A 111 -13.22 -9.24 17.10
C GLN A 111 -12.79 -8.05 17.99
N GLU A 112 -12.51 -6.91 17.39
CA GLU A 112 -12.12 -5.69 18.10
C GLU A 112 -13.23 -4.65 18.06
N LYS A 113 -14.16 -4.76 19.00
CA LYS A 113 -15.36 -3.88 19.10
C LYS A 113 -15.03 -2.39 19.11
N LYS A 114 -13.84 -2.01 19.56
CA LYS A 114 -13.42 -0.61 19.63
C LYS A 114 -13.15 0.04 18.26
N MET A 115 -12.90 -0.76 17.23
CA MET A 115 -12.67 -0.26 15.88
C MET A 115 -13.96 0.22 15.19
N TRP A 116 -15.14 -0.14 15.73
CA TRP A 116 -16.45 0.17 15.14
C TRP A 116 -17.18 1.34 15.82
N HIS A 117 -16.59 1.92 16.81
CA HIS A 117 -17.10 3.08 17.55
C HIS A 117 -16.16 4.27 17.36
#